data_fd65a1f8d8b09af733233cba5a131d3b
#
_entry.id   fd65a1f8d8b09af733233cba5a131d3b
#
_cell.length_a   1.000
_cell.length_b   1.000
_cell.length_c   1.000
_cell.angle_alpha   90.00
_cell.angle_beta   90.00
_cell.angle_gamma   90.00
#
_symmetry.space_group_name_H-M   'P 1'
#
loop_
_entity.id
_entity.type
_entity.pdbx_description
1 polymer ?
#
loop_
_entity_poly.entity_id
_entity_poly.type
_entity_poly.pdbx_seq_one_letter_code
_entity_poly.pdbx_strand_id
1 'polypeptide(L)'
;VLSLTIGEEASKTISKITLEPVDPDGVEGHLAVSEAVVDPRTGAVTVGEDAAVSDILTMEIGEMSLVQAQTVNFLIVSGTKVDGGLKATISCTDGSVFVKNLFETQEVAFAGNCVGAATELFFRLRIATYEDMVNFAQECADDNGGAIVDLQADIDMRNVPWTPVENFTGTFNGNGHRIYNINVSADGRYAGFFAYAKGAISDVVFGSKDGTSYDGTSRIELKYSADTDTWCYAGIVAQSNNTLTGVTSFVLVSYTHL
;
A
#
# COMPACT_ATOMS: atom_id res chain seq x y z
N VAL A 1 3.27 -24.29 5.36
CA VAL A 1 4.22 -23.34 4.73
C VAL A 1 3.41 -22.26 4.02
N LEU A 2 3.69 -21.00 4.29
CA LEU A 2 3.22 -19.85 3.53
C LEU A 2 4.35 -19.39 2.60
N SER A 3 4.10 -19.37 1.29
CA SER A 3 5.06 -18.90 0.29
C SER A 3 4.66 -17.50 -0.18
N LEU A 4 5.60 -16.57 -0.14
CA LEU A 4 5.47 -15.23 -0.69
C LEU A 4 6.43 -15.09 -1.86
N THR A 5 5.91 -14.75 -3.04
CA THR A 5 6.73 -14.41 -4.20
C THR A 5 6.76 -12.88 -4.33
N ILE A 6 7.95 -12.31 -4.21
CA ILE A 6 8.17 -10.88 -4.30
C ILE A 6 8.62 -10.58 -5.71
N GLY A 7 7.89 -9.73 -6.40
CA GLY A 7 8.15 -9.36 -7.79
C GLY A 7 9.49 -8.66 -7.98
N GLU A 8 9.99 -8.67 -9.20
CA GLU A 8 11.24 -7.99 -9.54
C GLU A 8 11.13 -6.48 -9.33
N GLU A 9 12.13 -5.89 -8.71
CA GLU A 9 12.33 -4.45 -8.57
C GLU A 9 13.83 -4.18 -8.37
N ALA A 10 14.53 -4.02 -9.46
CA ALA A 10 16.00 -3.97 -9.48
C ALA A 10 16.60 -2.85 -8.61
N SER A 11 15.81 -1.82 -8.28
CA SER A 11 16.24 -0.73 -7.40
C SER A 11 16.15 -1.08 -5.91
N LYS A 12 15.60 -2.24 -5.55
CA LYS A 12 15.32 -2.62 -4.17
C LYS A 12 16.12 -3.85 -3.72
N THR A 13 16.56 -3.79 -2.47
CA THR A 13 17.22 -4.89 -1.77
C THR A 13 16.54 -5.06 -0.42
N ILE A 14 15.97 -6.24 -0.18
CA ILE A 14 15.23 -6.54 1.04
C ILE A 14 16.23 -6.92 2.15
N SER A 15 16.00 -6.36 3.33
CA SER A 15 16.74 -6.70 4.55
C SER A 15 15.93 -7.57 5.52
N LYS A 16 14.62 -7.36 5.57
CA LYS A 16 13.74 -8.02 6.53
C LYS A 16 12.33 -8.18 6.00
N ILE A 17 11.66 -9.26 6.36
CA ILE A 17 10.23 -9.46 6.15
C ILE A 17 9.59 -9.85 7.49
N THR A 18 8.48 -9.19 7.84
CA THR A 18 7.69 -9.51 9.02
C THR A 18 6.27 -9.87 8.59
N LEU A 19 5.72 -10.92 9.19
CA LEU A 19 4.32 -11.30 9.08
C LEU A 19 3.67 -11.16 10.45
N GLU A 20 2.55 -10.47 10.52
CA GLU A 20 1.75 -10.32 11.73
C GLU A 20 0.25 -10.40 11.39
N PRO A 21 -0.62 -10.79 12.32
CA PRO A 21 -2.07 -10.76 12.08
C PRO A 21 -2.52 -9.31 11.89
N VAL A 22 -3.50 -9.10 11.00
CA VAL A 22 -4.15 -7.79 10.84
C VAL A 22 -4.95 -7.47 12.11
N ASP A 23 -5.66 -8.46 12.65
CA ASP A 23 -6.32 -8.39 13.95
C ASP A 23 -5.56 -9.26 14.96
N PRO A 24 -4.84 -8.67 15.93
CA PRO A 24 -4.13 -9.44 16.94
C PRO A 24 -5.03 -10.32 17.81
N ASP A 25 -6.29 -9.92 18.01
CA ASP A 25 -7.27 -10.68 18.79
C ASP A 25 -7.93 -11.82 17.97
N GLY A 26 -7.72 -11.83 16.65
CA GLY A 26 -8.26 -12.81 15.71
C GLY A 26 -7.40 -14.06 15.52
N VAL A 27 -6.44 -14.35 16.42
CA VAL A 27 -5.54 -15.51 16.30
C VAL A 27 -5.96 -16.64 17.23
N GLU A 28 -6.27 -17.81 16.64
CA GLU A 28 -6.33 -19.07 17.39
C GLU A 28 -5.01 -19.83 17.22
N GLY A 29 -4.30 -20.11 18.30
CA GLY A 29 -2.95 -20.69 18.29
C GLY A 29 -1.88 -19.62 18.19
N HIS A 30 -0.75 -19.92 17.56
CA HIS A 30 0.38 -19.00 17.40
C HIS A 30 1.05 -19.15 16.05
N LEU A 31 1.51 -18.05 15.45
CA LEU A 31 2.21 -18.09 14.17
C LEU A 31 3.58 -18.77 14.27
N ALA A 32 4.30 -18.57 15.37
CA ALA A 32 5.62 -19.12 15.60
C ALA A 32 5.77 -19.68 17.01
N VAL A 33 6.66 -20.66 17.14
CA VAL A 33 7.09 -21.23 18.41
C VAL A 33 8.61 -21.44 18.39
N SER A 34 9.26 -21.30 19.53
CA SER A 34 10.72 -21.50 19.63
C SER A 34 11.12 -22.96 19.52
N GLU A 35 10.22 -23.89 19.89
CA GLU A 35 10.48 -25.32 19.90
C GLU A 35 9.19 -26.10 19.62
N ALA A 36 9.27 -27.09 18.74
CA ALA A 36 8.18 -27.99 18.44
C ALA A 36 8.71 -29.41 18.12
N VAL A 37 7.98 -30.43 18.55
CA VAL A 37 8.25 -31.82 18.21
C VAL A 37 7.31 -32.26 17.10
N VAL A 38 7.85 -32.80 16.02
CA VAL A 38 7.07 -33.32 14.90
C VAL A 38 7.11 -34.84 14.93
N ASP A 39 5.94 -35.48 14.98
CA ASP A 39 5.83 -36.93 14.76
C ASP A 39 6.07 -37.23 13.27
N PRO A 40 7.16 -37.93 12.92
CA PRO A 40 7.52 -38.15 11.52
C PRO A 40 6.55 -39.09 10.77
N ARG A 41 5.68 -39.82 11.50
CA ARG A 41 4.70 -40.73 10.90
C ARG A 41 3.39 -40.06 10.58
N THR A 42 2.97 -39.15 11.43
CA THR A 42 1.66 -38.50 11.31
C THR A 42 1.73 -37.06 10.84
N GLY A 43 2.93 -36.44 10.93
CA GLY A 43 3.12 -35.02 10.71
C GLY A 43 2.54 -34.14 11.84
N ALA A 44 2.05 -34.76 12.93
CA ALA A 44 1.52 -34.01 14.06
C ALA A 44 2.61 -33.18 14.72
N VAL A 45 2.30 -31.92 15.01
CA VAL A 45 3.19 -30.97 15.69
C VAL A 45 2.72 -30.79 17.12
N THR A 46 3.62 -31.02 18.07
CA THR A 46 3.39 -30.75 19.49
C THR A 46 4.32 -29.64 19.94
N VAL A 47 3.75 -28.56 20.45
CA VAL A 47 4.50 -27.42 21.02
C VAL A 47 4.87 -27.77 22.45
N GLY A 48 6.13 -27.53 22.85
CA GLY A 48 6.59 -27.74 24.22
C GLY A 48 5.86 -26.80 25.20
N GLU A 49 5.60 -27.29 26.43
CA GLU A 49 4.91 -26.49 27.46
C GLU A 49 5.66 -25.18 27.80
N ASP A 50 6.98 -25.17 27.66
CA ASP A 50 7.83 -24.01 27.94
C ASP A 50 8.30 -23.28 26.65
N ALA A 51 7.74 -23.63 25.48
CA ALA A 51 8.15 -23.00 24.23
C ALA A 51 7.70 -21.52 24.20
N ALA A 52 8.61 -20.63 23.87
CA ALA A 52 8.25 -19.25 23.58
C ALA A 52 7.38 -19.20 22.31
N VAL A 53 6.27 -18.47 22.39
CA VAL A 53 5.31 -18.33 21.31
C VAL A 53 5.32 -16.90 20.80
N SER A 54 4.96 -16.71 19.53
CA SER A 54 4.84 -15.39 18.92
C SER A 54 3.76 -15.40 17.83
N ASP A 55 3.01 -14.32 17.77
CA ASP A 55 2.08 -14.03 16.68
C ASP A 55 2.73 -13.12 15.62
N ILE A 56 4.03 -12.87 15.75
CA ILE A 56 4.84 -12.15 14.76
C ILE A 56 5.95 -13.06 14.28
N LEU A 57 6.02 -13.30 12.98
CA LEU A 57 7.10 -13.98 12.29
C LEU A 57 8.02 -12.97 11.64
N THR A 58 9.29 -12.95 12.04
CA THR A 58 10.31 -12.10 11.44
C THR A 58 11.37 -12.94 10.76
N MET A 59 11.64 -12.62 9.48
CA MET A 59 12.73 -13.19 8.72
C MET A 59 13.78 -12.10 8.45
N GLU A 60 14.92 -12.19 9.12
CA GLU A 60 16.09 -11.36 8.80
C GLU A 60 16.80 -11.99 7.59
N ILE A 61 16.90 -11.25 6.49
CA ILE A 61 17.38 -11.77 5.21
C ILE A 61 18.81 -11.31 4.93
N GLY A 62 19.23 -10.22 5.57
CA GLY A 62 20.51 -9.57 5.27
C GLY A 62 20.38 -8.70 4.03
N GLU A 63 20.70 -9.23 2.86
CA GLU A 63 20.58 -8.51 1.59
C GLU A 63 20.03 -9.45 0.50
N MET A 64 18.79 -9.27 0.11
CA MET A 64 18.17 -9.99 -1.00
C MET A 64 17.83 -9.00 -2.11
N SER A 65 18.61 -9.01 -3.18
CA SER A 65 18.37 -8.16 -4.35
C SER A 65 17.17 -8.65 -5.16
N LEU A 66 16.33 -7.73 -5.60
CA LEU A 66 15.15 -8.01 -6.41
C LEU A 66 15.36 -7.77 -7.91
N VAL A 67 16.56 -7.99 -8.43
CA VAL A 67 16.82 -7.98 -9.90
C VAL A 67 16.02 -9.04 -10.65
N GLN A 68 15.44 -9.98 -9.93
CA GLN A 68 14.45 -10.96 -10.39
C GLN A 68 13.50 -11.28 -9.23
N ALA A 69 12.32 -11.80 -9.55
CA ALA A 69 11.37 -12.23 -8.52
C ALA A 69 11.99 -13.26 -7.57
N GLN A 70 11.73 -13.11 -6.28
CA GLN A 70 12.24 -13.97 -5.21
C GLN A 70 11.09 -14.60 -4.44
N THR A 71 11.22 -15.88 -4.09
CA THR A 71 10.23 -16.56 -3.26
C THR A 71 10.82 -16.84 -1.88
N VAL A 72 10.11 -16.42 -0.85
CA VAL A 72 10.43 -16.70 0.55
C VAL A 72 9.36 -17.59 1.15
N ASN A 73 9.74 -18.47 2.05
CA ASN A 73 8.85 -19.45 2.67
C ASN A 73 8.84 -19.28 4.18
N PHE A 74 7.66 -19.07 4.75
CA PHE A 74 7.45 -19.03 6.18
C PHE A 74 6.87 -20.35 6.69
N LEU A 75 7.49 -20.90 7.73
CA LEU A 75 6.96 -22.04 8.45
C LEU A 75 6.03 -21.52 9.55
N ILE A 76 4.73 -21.75 9.38
CA ILE A 76 3.70 -21.39 10.35
C ILE A 76 3.30 -22.65 11.11
N VAL A 77 3.01 -22.50 12.40
CA VAL A 77 2.57 -23.62 13.24
C VAL A 77 1.28 -24.21 12.71
N SER A 78 1.24 -25.55 12.61
CA SER A 78 0.06 -26.27 12.15
C SER A 78 -1.09 -26.13 13.16
N GLY A 79 -2.27 -25.87 12.69
CA GLY A 79 -3.46 -25.66 13.51
C GLY A 79 -3.73 -24.19 13.87
N THR A 80 -2.80 -23.27 13.58
CA THR A 80 -3.04 -21.85 13.74
C THR A 80 -4.11 -21.38 12.78
N LYS A 81 -5.02 -20.54 13.27
CA LYS A 81 -6.00 -19.83 12.45
C LYS A 81 -5.85 -18.35 12.69
N VAL A 82 -6.04 -17.56 11.65
CA VAL A 82 -5.99 -16.11 11.67
C VAL A 82 -7.25 -15.58 11.03
N ASP A 83 -8.05 -14.85 11.77
CA ASP A 83 -9.19 -14.11 11.26
C ASP A 83 -8.75 -12.72 10.80
N GLY A 84 -9.34 -12.20 9.72
CA GLY A 84 -8.96 -10.89 9.17
C GLY A 84 -7.65 -10.84 8.37
N GLY A 85 -6.93 -11.98 8.24
CA GLY A 85 -5.73 -12.08 7.41
C GLY A 85 -4.42 -11.72 8.09
N LEU A 86 -3.35 -11.70 7.30
CA LEU A 86 -1.98 -11.39 7.72
C LEU A 86 -1.50 -10.09 7.05
N LYS A 87 -0.73 -9.32 7.79
CA LYS A 87 0.00 -8.17 7.27
C LYS A 87 1.46 -8.56 7.02
N ALA A 88 1.92 -8.43 5.78
CA ALA A 88 3.31 -8.60 5.40
C ALA A 88 3.98 -7.22 5.35
N THR A 89 5.04 -7.03 6.13
CA THR A 89 5.87 -5.82 6.11
C THR A 89 7.25 -6.18 5.57
N ILE A 90 7.67 -5.55 4.48
CA ILE A 90 8.95 -5.77 3.81
C ILE A 90 9.80 -4.51 3.98
N SER A 91 10.94 -4.66 4.65
CA SER A 91 11.90 -3.58 4.85
C SER A 91 13.07 -3.72 3.89
N CYS A 92 13.46 -2.63 3.25
CA CYS A 92 14.60 -2.58 2.35
C CYS A 92 15.81 -1.91 2.99
N THR A 93 16.99 -2.16 2.43
CA THR A 93 18.26 -1.62 2.92
C THR A 93 18.38 -0.10 2.74
N ASP A 94 17.62 0.49 1.83
CA ASP A 94 17.52 1.92 1.59
C ASP A 94 16.57 2.64 2.58
N GLY A 95 15.98 1.90 3.52
CA GLY A 95 15.03 2.41 4.52
C GLY A 95 13.57 2.46 4.03
N SER A 96 13.29 2.10 2.79
CA SER A 96 11.90 1.99 2.33
C SER A 96 11.21 0.76 2.94
N VAL A 97 9.92 0.91 3.20
CA VAL A 97 9.07 -0.12 3.80
C VAL A 97 7.83 -0.29 2.94
N PHE A 98 7.49 -1.53 2.63
CA PHE A 98 6.29 -1.90 1.90
C PHE A 98 5.41 -2.77 2.79
N VAL A 99 4.12 -2.48 2.80
CA VAL A 99 3.14 -3.21 3.59
C VAL A 99 2.08 -3.76 2.65
N LYS A 100 1.69 -5.01 2.84
CA LYS A 100 0.60 -5.64 2.10
C LYS A 100 -0.21 -6.53 3.01
N ASN A 101 -1.52 -6.32 3.04
CA ASN A 101 -2.44 -7.23 3.69
C ASN A 101 -2.68 -8.45 2.80
N LEU A 102 -2.61 -9.61 3.42
CA LEU A 102 -2.82 -10.91 2.79
C LEU A 102 -4.10 -11.51 3.36
N PHE A 103 -4.99 -12.00 2.50
CA PHE A 103 -6.22 -12.70 2.90
C PHE A 103 -7.25 -11.84 3.65
N GLU A 104 -7.41 -10.58 3.28
CA GLU A 104 -8.13 -9.49 4.00
C GLU A 104 -9.58 -9.79 4.43
N THR A 105 -10.23 -10.81 3.91
CA THR A 105 -11.65 -11.10 4.20
C THR A 105 -11.92 -12.55 4.58
N GLN A 106 -10.90 -13.33 4.86
CA GLN A 106 -11.05 -14.77 5.09
C GLN A 106 -10.33 -15.23 6.35
N GLU A 107 -10.96 -16.11 7.12
CA GLU A 107 -10.23 -16.92 8.08
C GLU A 107 -9.22 -17.79 7.33
N VAL A 108 -7.95 -17.67 7.70
CA VAL A 108 -6.88 -18.50 7.16
C VAL A 108 -6.49 -19.55 8.19
N ALA A 109 -6.73 -20.82 7.86
CA ALA A 109 -6.33 -21.94 8.69
C ALA A 109 -5.06 -22.61 8.13
N PHE A 110 -4.02 -22.69 8.93
CA PHE A 110 -2.78 -23.38 8.58
C PHE A 110 -2.84 -24.84 9.00
N ALA A 111 -3.34 -25.70 8.11
CA ALA A 111 -3.36 -27.15 8.34
C ALA A 111 -1.97 -27.78 8.09
N GLY A 112 -1.68 -28.90 8.76
CA GLY A 112 -0.43 -29.62 8.59
C GLY A 112 -0.19 -30.06 7.13
N ASN A 113 1.04 -29.96 6.65
CA ASN A 113 1.50 -30.36 5.32
C ASN A 113 0.89 -29.59 4.11
N CYS A 114 0.21 -28.46 4.32
CA CYS A 114 -0.24 -27.65 3.22
C CYS A 114 0.85 -26.63 2.84
N VAL A 115 1.27 -26.66 1.57
CA VAL A 115 1.91 -25.51 0.92
C VAL A 115 0.78 -24.70 0.34
N GLY A 116 0.54 -23.52 0.91
CA GLY A 116 -0.42 -22.57 0.32
C GLY A 116 0.06 -22.12 -1.05
N ALA A 117 -0.88 -21.68 -1.90
CA ALA A 117 -0.50 -21.02 -3.13
C ALA A 117 0.42 -19.83 -2.82
N ALA A 118 1.45 -19.63 -3.65
CA ALA A 118 2.32 -18.48 -3.50
C ALA A 118 1.49 -17.18 -3.68
N THR A 119 1.57 -16.29 -2.70
CA THR A 119 0.98 -14.95 -2.82
C THR A 119 2.02 -14.03 -3.44
N GLU A 120 1.66 -13.37 -4.51
CA GLU A 120 2.55 -12.43 -5.20
C GLU A 120 2.44 -11.04 -4.58
N LEU A 121 3.59 -10.43 -4.30
CA LEU A 121 3.73 -9.09 -3.76
C LEU A 121 4.51 -8.23 -4.76
N PHE A 122 3.93 -7.13 -5.18
CA PHE A 122 4.58 -6.19 -6.08
C PHE A 122 4.81 -4.86 -5.38
N PHE A 123 6.03 -4.35 -5.48
CA PHE A 123 6.37 -2.98 -5.02
C PHE A 123 5.92 -1.93 -6.03
N ARG A 124 5.78 -2.32 -7.28
CA ARG A 124 5.47 -1.43 -8.39
C ARG A 124 4.06 -1.64 -8.87
N LEU A 125 3.25 -0.61 -8.74
CA LEU A 125 1.90 -0.55 -9.25
C LEU A 125 1.91 0.08 -10.63
N ARG A 126 1.38 -0.64 -11.62
CA ARG A 126 1.20 -0.13 -12.98
C ARG A 126 -0.25 0.27 -13.15
N ILE A 127 -0.48 1.57 -13.32
CA ILE A 127 -1.81 2.16 -13.40
C ILE A 127 -2.11 2.50 -14.87
N ALA A 128 -3.04 1.79 -15.46
CA ALA A 128 -3.51 2.00 -16.84
C ALA A 128 -4.99 2.36 -16.91
N THR A 129 -5.75 2.15 -15.83
CA THR A 129 -7.20 2.34 -15.79
C THR A 129 -7.64 3.16 -14.57
N TYR A 130 -8.88 3.62 -14.59
CA TYR A 130 -9.52 4.24 -13.42
C TYR A 130 -9.57 3.28 -12.22
N GLU A 131 -9.88 2.02 -12.48
CA GLU A 131 -9.97 0.98 -11.48
C GLU A 131 -8.61 0.73 -10.79
N ASP A 132 -7.51 0.72 -11.54
CA ASP A 132 -6.15 0.63 -10.96
C ASP A 132 -5.85 1.84 -10.05
N MET A 133 -6.33 3.04 -10.45
CA MET A 133 -6.15 4.25 -9.65
C MET A 133 -6.93 4.19 -8.33
N VAL A 134 -8.15 3.63 -8.35
CA VAL A 134 -8.95 3.41 -7.13
C VAL A 134 -8.27 2.40 -6.21
N ASN A 135 -7.76 1.30 -6.76
CA ASN A 135 -7.02 0.30 -5.99
C ASN A 135 -5.75 0.89 -5.35
N PHE A 136 -5.01 1.71 -6.09
CA PHE A 136 -3.86 2.45 -5.55
C PHE A 136 -4.25 3.32 -4.35
N ALA A 137 -5.35 4.08 -4.45
CA ALA A 137 -5.80 4.91 -3.33
C ALA A 137 -6.19 4.08 -2.11
N GLN A 138 -6.83 2.93 -2.33
CA GLN A 138 -7.19 2.00 -1.26
C GLN A 138 -5.92 1.42 -0.60
N GLU A 139 -4.94 0.98 -1.38
CA GLU A 139 -3.66 0.48 -0.83
C GLU A 139 -2.94 1.54 0.01
N CYS A 140 -3.00 2.82 -0.39
CA CYS A 140 -2.45 3.92 0.42
C CYS A 140 -3.21 4.12 1.73
N ALA A 141 -4.54 3.94 1.73
CA ALA A 141 -5.36 4.03 2.93
C ALA A 141 -5.07 2.90 3.92
N ASP A 142 -4.68 1.73 3.42
CA ASP A 142 -4.32 0.54 4.20
C ASP A 142 -2.83 0.52 4.63
N ASP A 143 -2.21 1.69 4.80
CA ASP A 143 -0.81 1.89 5.21
C ASP A 143 0.27 1.56 4.13
N ASN A 144 -0.10 1.20 2.92
CA ASN A 144 0.86 0.92 1.85
C ASN A 144 1.20 2.17 1.00
N GLY A 145 1.32 3.31 1.64
CA GLY A 145 1.67 4.57 0.95
C GLY A 145 3.07 4.60 0.32
N GLY A 146 3.92 3.58 0.55
CA GLY A 146 5.30 3.48 0.06
C GLY A 146 5.46 2.90 -1.35
N ALA A 147 4.36 2.60 -2.05
CA ALA A 147 4.40 1.98 -3.37
C ALA A 147 5.15 2.82 -4.42
N ILE A 148 5.79 2.13 -5.37
CA ILE A 148 6.29 2.75 -6.60
C ILE A 148 5.17 2.64 -7.64
N VAL A 149 4.66 3.79 -8.07
CA VAL A 149 3.55 3.89 -9.02
C VAL A 149 4.08 4.37 -10.36
N ASP A 150 3.74 3.66 -11.43
CA ASP A 150 3.99 4.07 -12.80
C ASP A 150 2.67 4.18 -13.58
N LEU A 151 2.34 5.36 -14.07
CA LEU A 151 1.27 5.48 -15.05
C LEU A 151 1.69 4.85 -16.37
N GLN A 152 0.78 4.07 -16.95
CA GLN A 152 0.96 3.39 -18.23
C GLN A 152 0.06 3.97 -19.33
N ALA A 153 -0.90 4.80 -18.94
CA ALA A 153 -1.86 5.46 -19.82
C ALA A 153 -2.40 6.74 -19.20
N ASP A 154 -3.07 7.55 -19.98
CA ASP A 154 -3.87 8.67 -19.49
C ASP A 154 -5.10 8.15 -18.73
N ILE A 155 -5.39 8.72 -17.56
CA ILE A 155 -6.45 8.26 -16.68
C ILE A 155 -7.61 9.25 -16.67
N ASP A 156 -8.79 8.78 -17.07
CA ASP A 156 -10.04 9.50 -16.95
C ASP A 156 -10.70 9.20 -15.57
N MET A 157 -10.73 10.19 -14.69
CA MET A 157 -11.37 10.06 -13.36
C MET A 157 -12.90 10.13 -13.41
N ARG A 158 -13.50 10.29 -14.61
CA ARG A 158 -14.95 10.21 -14.88
C ARG A 158 -15.80 11.19 -14.08
N ASN A 159 -15.20 12.21 -13.50
CA ASN A 159 -15.88 13.12 -12.54
C ASN A 159 -16.53 12.41 -11.33
N VAL A 160 -16.13 11.17 -11.06
CA VAL A 160 -16.57 10.48 -9.84
C VAL A 160 -15.93 11.16 -8.63
N PRO A 161 -16.65 11.35 -7.51
CA PRO A 161 -16.05 11.89 -6.29
C PRO A 161 -14.79 11.11 -5.89
N TRP A 162 -13.70 11.84 -5.72
CA TRP A 162 -12.40 11.27 -5.36
C TRP A 162 -12.07 11.59 -3.91
N THR A 163 -11.74 10.57 -3.13
CA THR A 163 -11.19 10.73 -1.79
C THR A 163 -9.70 11.01 -1.90
N PRO A 164 -9.20 12.12 -1.32
CA PRO A 164 -7.79 12.44 -1.37
C PRO A 164 -6.89 11.31 -0.85
N VAL A 165 -5.80 11.01 -1.57
CA VAL A 165 -4.80 10.06 -1.09
C VAL A 165 -4.06 10.65 0.10
N GLU A 166 -4.18 10.03 1.26
CA GLU A 166 -3.49 10.43 2.48
C GLU A 166 -2.16 9.70 2.64
N ASN A 167 -1.17 10.39 3.23
CA ASN A 167 0.11 9.80 3.64
C ASN A 167 0.89 9.05 2.55
N PHE A 168 0.82 9.49 1.30
CA PHE A 168 1.65 8.92 0.23
C PHE A 168 3.13 9.15 0.52
N THR A 169 3.90 8.08 0.70
CA THR A 169 5.34 8.10 1.01
C THR A 169 6.22 7.52 -0.10
N GLY A 170 5.59 7.01 -1.15
CA GLY A 170 6.23 6.29 -2.25
C GLY A 170 6.81 7.18 -3.35
N THR A 171 6.84 6.64 -4.55
CA THR A 171 7.24 7.36 -5.76
C THR A 171 6.12 7.24 -6.79
N PHE A 172 5.62 8.36 -7.28
CA PHE A 172 4.59 8.41 -8.31
C PHE A 172 5.19 8.96 -9.60
N ASN A 173 5.39 8.09 -10.58
CA ASN A 173 5.91 8.42 -11.90
C ASN A 173 4.74 8.54 -12.89
N GLY A 174 4.46 9.74 -13.32
CA GLY A 174 3.41 10.00 -14.31
C GLY A 174 3.79 9.59 -15.73
N ASN A 175 5.10 9.43 -16.03
CA ASN A 175 5.64 9.06 -17.34
C ASN A 175 5.11 9.93 -18.51
N GLY A 176 4.79 11.21 -18.21
CA GLY A 176 4.21 12.14 -19.17
C GLY A 176 2.71 11.96 -19.42
N HIS A 177 2.06 11.02 -18.74
CA HIS A 177 0.63 10.79 -18.82
C HIS A 177 -0.19 11.83 -18.06
N ARG A 178 -1.52 11.78 -18.27
CA ARG A 178 -2.48 12.76 -17.77
C ARG A 178 -3.50 12.08 -16.86
N ILE A 179 -3.94 12.83 -15.85
CA ILE A 179 -5.07 12.47 -14.99
C ILE A 179 -6.09 13.61 -15.09
N TYR A 180 -7.26 13.35 -15.63
CA TYR A 180 -8.26 14.38 -15.94
C TYR A 180 -9.66 13.99 -15.47
N ASN A 181 -10.65 14.90 -15.60
CA ASN A 181 -11.98 14.75 -15.03
C ASN A 181 -11.95 14.50 -13.51
N ILE A 182 -11.06 15.20 -12.81
CA ILE A 182 -10.87 15.09 -11.38
C ILE A 182 -11.99 15.83 -10.64
N ASN A 183 -12.62 15.19 -9.66
CA ASN A 183 -13.66 15.77 -8.83
C ASN A 183 -13.38 15.51 -7.35
N VAL A 184 -12.78 16.49 -6.68
CA VAL A 184 -12.52 16.43 -5.24
C VAL A 184 -13.44 17.42 -4.53
N SER A 185 -14.13 16.95 -3.49
CA SER A 185 -14.82 17.81 -2.53
C SER A 185 -14.51 17.25 -1.15
N ALA A 186 -13.75 17.98 -0.37
CA ALA A 186 -13.31 17.56 0.95
C ALA A 186 -13.67 18.58 2.02
N ASP A 187 -14.09 18.07 3.16
CA ASP A 187 -14.33 18.84 4.38
C ASP A 187 -13.07 18.79 5.26
N GLY A 188 -12.63 19.92 5.79
CA GLY A 188 -11.52 19.94 6.74
C GLY A 188 -10.29 20.73 6.29
N ARG A 189 -9.09 20.17 6.41
CA ARG A 189 -7.83 20.92 6.22
C ARG A 189 -7.19 20.74 4.85
N TYR A 190 -7.42 19.62 4.20
CA TYR A 190 -6.72 19.24 2.97
C TYR A 190 -7.70 18.79 1.90
N ALA A 191 -7.67 19.45 0.75
CA ALA A 191 -8.37 19.00 -0.45
C ALA A 191 -7.39 18.90 -1.61
N GLY A 192 -7.25 17.71 -2.18
CA GLY A 192 -6.32 17.47 -3.28
C GLY A 192 -6.52 16.10 -3.91
N PHE A 193 -5.84 15.85 -5.00
CA PHE A 193 -5.69 14.47 -5.46
C PHE A 193 -4.89 13.68 -4.43
N PHE A 194 -3.80 14.30 -3.92
CA PHE A 194 -3.09 13.90 -2.73
C PHE A 194 -3.35 14.91 -1.61
N ALA A 195 -3.85 14.45 -0.46
CA ALA A 195 -4.00 15.30 0.72
C ALA A 195 -2.63 15.62 1.31
N TYR A 196 -1.80 14.61 1.51
CA TYR A 196 -0.45 14.77 2.02
C TYR A 196 0.52 13.82 1.32
N ALA A 197 1.48 14.37 0.57
CA ALA A 197 2.54 13.61 -0.08
C ALA A 197 3.89 13.83 0.61
N LYS A 198 4.41 12.79 1.22
CA LYS A 198 5.80 12.68 1.72
C LYS A 198 6.72 12.07 0.68
N GLY A 199 6.15 11.40 -0.32
CA GLY A 199 6.86 10.78 -1.42
C GLY A 199 7.06 11.72 -2.62
N ALA A 200 7.84 11.27 -3.58
CA ALA A 200 8.12 12.01 -4.80
C ALA A 200 7.00 11.83 -5.84
N ILE A 201 6.66 12.90 -6.56
CA ILE A 201 5.71 12.86 -7.68
C ILE A 201 6.38 13.50 -8.89
N SER A 202 6.38 12.82 -10.03
CA SER A 202 7.05 13.30 -11.24
C SER A 202 6.28 13.07 -12.53
N ASP A 203 6.54 13.93 -13.50
CA ASP A 203 6.18 13.80 -14.92
C ASP A 203 4.71 13.47 -15.17
N VAL A 204 3.80 14.25 -14.57
CA VAL A 204 2.35 14.04 -14.67
C VAL A 204 1.62 15.36 -14.91
N VAL A 205 0.57 15.32 -15.75
CA VAL A 205 -0.33 16.44 -15.98
C VAL A 205 -1.67 16.15 -15.33
N PHE A 206 -2.13 17.02 -14.44
CA PHE A 206 -3.42 16.93 -13.80
C PHE A 206 -4.42 17.92 -14.37
N GLY A 207 -5.65 17.48 -14.54
CA GLY A 207 -6.80 18.34 -14.78
C GLY A 207 -7.06 18.73 -16.22
N SER A 208 -6.31 18.21 -17.17
CA SER A 208 -6.49 18.51 -18.60
C SER A 208 -6.38 17.26 -19.46
N LYS A 209 -7.35 17.06 -20.32
CA LYS A 209 -7.36 15.95 -21.28
C LYS A 209 -6.37 16.17 -22.42
N ASP A 210 -6.18 17.40 -22.87
CA ASP A 210 -5.23 17.76 -23.95
C ASP A 210 -3.82 18.06 -23.40
N GLY A 211 -3.69 18.26 -22.10
CA GLY A 211 -2.42 18.56 -21.43
C GLY A 211 -1.92 19.99 -21.61
N THR A 212 -2.72 20.89 -22.17
CA THR A 212 -2.27 22.25 -22.53
C THR A 212 -3.09 23.36 -21.87
N SER A 213 -4.32 23.09 -21.45
CA SER A 213 -5.23 24.09 -20.90
C SER A 213 -6.27 23.49 -19.96
N TYR A 214 -6.86 24.35 -19.12
CA TYR A 214 -8.02 23.96 -18.33
C TYR A 214 -9.22 23.74 -19.25
N ASP A 215 -9.80 22.55 -19.22
CA ASP A 215 -10.90 22.13 -20.07
C ASP A 215 -12.30 22.22 -19.40
N GLY A 216 -12.35 22.75 -18.17
CA GLY A 216 -13.60 22.95 -17.43
C GLY A 216 -14.09 21.72 -16.66
N THR A 217 -13.37 20.60 -16.69
CA THR A 217 -13.87 19.33 -16.17
C THR A 217 -13.32 18.97 -14.80
N SER A 218 -12.10 19.41 -14.48
CA SER A 218 -11.40 19.04 -13.23
C SER A 218 -11.53 20.12 -12.17
N ARG A 219 -11.94 19.73 -10.95
CA ARG A 219 -12.12 20.65 -9.83
C ARG A 219 -11.69 20.04 -8.50
N ILE A 220 -11.23 20.92 -7.62
CA ILE A 220 -10.96 20.63 -6.22
C ILE A 220 -11.67 21.67 -5.38
N GLU A 221 -12.58 21.25 -4.52
CA GLU A 221 -13.30 22.10 -3.59
C GLU A 221 -12.93 21.74 -2.15
N LEU A 222 -12.46 22.73 -1.41
CA LEU A 222 -12.27 22.63 0.03
C LEU A 222 -13.41 23.36 0.73
N LYS A 223 -14.13 22.62 1.57
CA LYS A 223 -15.16 23.15 2.46
C LYS A 223 -14.59 23.23 3.86
N TYR A 224 -14.69 24.40 4.49
CA TYR A 224 -14.16 24.61 5.82
C TYR A 224 -15.11 25.43 6.70
N SER A 225 -15.08 25.17 8.01
CA SER A 225 -15.81 25.95 9.00
C SER A 225 -14.89 27.04 9.61
N ALA A 226 -15.45 28.22 9.85
CA ALA A 226 -14.72 29.38 10.39
C ALA A 226 -14.18 29.18 11.82
N ASP A 227 -14.66 28.16 12.54
CA ASP A 227 -14.33 27.97 13.94
C ASP A 227 -12.94 27.32 14.17
N THR A 228 -12.17 27.09 13.11
CA THR A 228 -10.84 26.49 13.21
C THR A 228 -9.77 27.53 12.87
N ASP A 229 -9.01 27.96 13.86
CA ASP A 229 -7.76 28.75 13.74
C ASP A 229 -6.65 27.95 12.98
N THR A 230 -7.03 27.10 12.03
CA THR A 230 -6.13 26.17 11.36
C THR A 230 -6.01 26.49 9.88
N TRP A 231 -4.77 26.47 9.38
CA TRP A 231 -4.48 26.61 7.96
C TRP A 231 -5.13 25.49 7.16
N CYS A 232 -5.78 25.85 6.06
CA CYS A 232 -6.42 24.96 5.11
C CYS A 232 -5.69 24.99 3.78
N TYR A 233 -5.52 23.83 3.16
CA TYR A 233 -4.74 23.69 1.93
C TYR A 233 -5.57 22.98 0.86
N ALA A 234 -5.61 23.57 -0.34
CA ALA A 234 -6.24 22.96 -1.50
C ALA A 234 -5.33 23.04 -2.74
N GLY A 235 -5.25 21.95 -3.50
CA GLY A 235 -4.43 21.85 -4.70
C GLY A 235 -4.30 20.40 -5.14
N ILE A 236 -3.65 20.12 -6.24
CA ILE A 236 -3.42 18.72 -6.66
C ILE A 236 -2.69 17.93 -5.57
N VAL A 237 -1.68 18.54 -4.97
CA VAL A 237 -1.06 18.09 -3.72
C VAL A 237 -1.34 19.18 -2.70
N ALA A 238 -2.19 18.93 -1.72
CA ALA A 238 -2.56 19.94 -0.73
C ALA A 238 -1.37 20.26 0.18
N GLN A 239 -0.60 19.25 0.59
CA GLN A 239 0.67 19.45 1.29
C GLN A 239 1.72 18.44 0.82
N SER A 240 2.94 18.91 0.57
CA SER A 240 4.08 18.05 0.20
C SER A 240 5.30 18.34 1.06
N ASN A 241 5.99 17.28 1.46
CA ASN A 241 7.31 17.34 2.12
C ASN A 241 8.43 16.82 1.21
N ASN A 242 8.13 16.57 -0.07
CA ASN A 242 9.11 16.04 -1.02
C ASN A 242 9.04 16.80 -2.35
N THR A 243 9.88 16.39 -3.30
CA THR A 243 10.04 17.03 -4.59
C THR A 243 8.88 16.70 -5.53
N LEU A 244 8.36 17.74 -6.17
CA LEU A 244 7.45 17.66 -7.31
C LEU A 244 8.24 18.07 -8.55
N THR A 245 8.45 17.16 -9.51
CA THR A 245 9.26 17.43 -10.70
C THR A 245 8.46 17.16 -11.96
N GLY A 246 8.40 18.12 -12.90
CA GLY A 246 7.63 17.93 -14.15
C GLY A 246 6.11 17.79 -13.92
N VAL A 247 5.60 18.30 -12.81
CA VAL A 247 4.17 18.25 -12.48
C VAL A 247 3.49 19.52 -13.00
N THR A 248 2.45 19.33 -13.80
CA THR A 248 1.61 20.43 -14.32
C THR A 248 0.17 20.25 -13.87
N SER A 249 -0.51 21.33 -13.50
CA SER A 249 -1.90 21.32 -13.06
C SER A 249 -2.77 22.34 -13.82
N PHE A 250 -3.91 21.86 -14.31
CA PHE A 250 -4.98 22.64 -14.94
C PHE A 250 -6.31 22.38 -14.22
N VAL A 251 -6.34 22.52 -12.90
CA VAL A 251 -7.50 22.22 -12.06
C VAL A 251 -8.07 23.52 -11.49
N LEU A 252 -9.40 23.65 -11.50
CA LEU A 252 -10.07 24.72 -10.75
C LEU A 252 -10.02 24.40 -9.25
N VAL A 253 -9.43 25.27 -8.47
CA VAL A 253 -9.43 25.16 -7.00
C VAL A 253 -10.38 26.19 -6.42
N SER A 254 -11.27 25.77 -5.54
CA SER A 254 -12.24 26.62 -4.86
C SER A 254 -12.27 26.36 -3.35
N TYR A 255 -12.60 27.40 -2.60
CA TYR A 255 -12.80 27.35 -1.16
C TYR A 255 -14.23 27.75 -0.85
N THR A 256 -14.96 26.88 -0.15
CA THR A 256 -16.33 27.13 0.30
C THR A 256 -16.35 27.22 1.82
N HIS A 257 -16.80 28.36 2.32
CA HIS A 257 -17.03 28.57 3.74
C HIS A 257 -18.42 28.04 4.11
N LEU A 258 -18.51 27.18 5.14
CA LEU A 258 -19.75 26.57 5.65
C LEU A 258 -20.31 27.37 6.85
#